data_f4749fb8e6e5f5a3201c9b0ba74e700e
#
_entry.id   f4749fb8e6e5f5a3201c9b0ba74e700e
#
_cell.length_a   1.000
_cell.length_b   1.000
_cell.length_c   1.000
_cell.angle_alpha   90.00
_cell.angle_beta   90.00
_cell.angle_gamma   90.00
#
_symmetry.space_group_name_H-M   'P 1'
#
loop_
_entity.id
_entity.type
_entity.pdbx_description
1 polymer ?
#
loop_
_entity_poly.entity_id
_entity_poly.type
_entity_poly.pdbx_seq_one_letter_code
_entity_poly.pdbx_strand_id
1 'polypeptide(L)'
;EAIKKGFKNKEDDEIVLELEESLNKSSVELIKNLLDEIDTSLISGIGFPGQTMFHDTERSYQIGCAQFLADEVGIKVIHDFRNYDMQKGGLGAPLVPEFHKYLFAESNKRKVIFNIGGISNGTYLDGEDIKVASDVGPGNCLIDLVAMRDFGMPYDKDGNIAATGQIDQRLLNSLLDKIRTKSYPRADDKSFYY
;
A
#
# COMPACT_ATOMS: atom_id res chain seq x y z
N GLU A 1 6.02 -8.46 -13.05
CA GLU A 1 5.25 -9.48 -13.82
C GLU A 1 4.55 -10.47 -12.90
N ALA A 2 5.19 -11.00 -11.87
CA ALA A 2 4.62 -11.95 -10.94
C ALA A 2 3.35 -11.39 -10.25
N ILE A 3 3.41 -10.16 -9.73
CA ILE A 3 2.28 -9.48 -9.07
C ILE A 3 1.07 -9.31 -10.01
N LYS A 4 1.27 -9.24 -11.32
CA LYS A 4 0.19 -9.09 -12.32
C LYS A 4 -0.59 -10.37 -12.60
N LYS A 5 -0.10 -11.55 -12.17
CA LYS A 5 -0.71 -12.85 -12.50
C LYS A 5 -1.71 -13.39 -11.45
N GLY A 6 -1.98 -12.64 -10.40
CA GLY A 6 -2.91 -13.06 -9.33
C GLY A 6 -2.40 -14.30 -8.59
N PHE A 7 -1.64 -14.10 -7.53
CA PHE A 7 -1.02 -15.17 -6.72
C PHE A 7 -1.97 -15.82 -5.70
N LYS A 8 -3.26 -15.77 -5.94
CA LYS A 8 -4.22 -16.49 -5.09
C LYS A 8 -3.89 -18.00 -5.15
N ASN A 9 -3.42 -18.56 -4.04
CA ASN A 9 -3.02 -19.98 -3.89
C ASN A 9 -1.72 -20.38 -4.62
N LYS A 10 -0.72 -19.52 -4.64
CA LYS A 10 0.60 -19.79 -5.24
C LYS A 10 1.76 -19.50 -4.28
N GLU A 11 1.55 -19.75 -2.99
CA GLU A 11 2.55 -19.52 -1.95
C GLU A 11 3.82 -20.35 -2.16
N ASP A 12 3.68 -21.53 -2.76
CA ASP A 12 4.77 -22.47 -3.06
C ASP A 12 5.31 -22.32 -4.50
N ASP A 13 4.91 -21.29 -5.24
CA ASP A 13 5.45 -21.02 -6.57
C ASP A 13 6.93 -20.63 -6.46
N GLU A 14 7.80 -21.28 -7.24
CA GLU A 14 9.24 -21.09 -7.21
C GLU A 14 9.63 -19.60 -7.34
N ILE A 15 8.93 -18.87 -8.20
CA ILE A 15 9.14 -17.42 -8.38
C ILE A 15 8.80 -16.64 -7.10
N VAL A 16 7.78 -17.06 -6.36
CA VAL A 16 7.38 -16.41 -5.10
C VAL A 16 8.43 -16.66 -4.03
N LEU A 17 8.94 -17.88 -3.95
CA LEU A 17 10.01 -18.24 -3.01
C LEU A 17 11.32 -17.49 -3.30
N GLU A 18 11.71 -17.37 -4.56
CA GLU A 18 12.87 -16.57 -4.96
C GLU A 18 12.69 -15.07 -4.62
N LEU A 19 11.51 -14.53 -4.85
CA LEU A 19 11.19 -13.14 -4.49
C LEU A 19 11.23 -12.91 -2.98
N GLU A 20 10.71 -13.86 -2.19
CA GLU A 20 10.77 -13.79 -0.75
C GLU A 20 12.21 -13.85 -0.23
N GLU A 21 13.02 -14.75 -0.76
CA GLU A 21 14.44 -14.84 -0.41
C GLU A 21 15.18 -13.53 -0.72
N SER A 22 14.93 -12.95 -1.91
CA SER A 22 15.51 -11.67 -2.31
C SER A 22 15.07 -10.52 -1.41
N LEU A 23 13.77 -10.46 -1.07
CA LEU A 23 13.22 -9.46 -0.15
C LEU A 23 13.86 -9.57 1.23
N ASN A 24 13.98 -10.80 1.75
CA ASN A 24 14.56 -11.07 3.07
C ASN A 24 16.03 -10.61 3.13
N LYS A 25 16.85 -10.97 2.15
CA LYS A 25 18.26 -10.58 2.08
C LYS A 25 18.42 -9.07 2.00
N SER A 26 17.69 -8.43 1.09
CA SER A 26 17.75 -6.97 0.92
C SER A 26 17.26 -6.23 2.18
N SER A 27 16.24 -6.74 2.84
CA SER A 27 15.74 -6.15 4.09
C SER A 27 16.78 -6.24 5.20
N VAL A 28 17.43 -7.38 5.37
CA VAL A 28 18.50 -7.58 6.37
C VAL A 28 19.66 -6.63 6.10
N GLU A 29 20.11 -6.52 4.84
CA GLU A 29 21.18 -5.60 4.46
C GLU A 29 20.85 -4.15 4.80
N LEU A 30 19.66 -3.68 4.41
CA LEU A 30 19.20 -2.32 4.72
C LEU A 30 19.09 -2.06 6.22
N ILE A 31 18.58 -3.04 6.98
CA ILE A 31 18.47 -2.91 8.44
C ILE A 31 19.87 -2.85 9.05
N LYS A 32 20.80 -3.73 8.68
CA LYS A 32 22.17 -3.72 9.21
C LYS A 32 22.85 -2.38 8.93
N ASN A 33 22.75 -1.88 7.72
CA ASN A 33 23.30 -0.56 7.36
C ASN A 33 22.71 0.58 8.22
N LEU A 34 21.40 0.55 8.49
CA LEU A 34 20.76 1.53 9.36
C LEU A 34 21.22 1.39 10.82
N LEU A 35 21.38 0.16 11.31
CA LEU A 35 21.80 -0.11 12.67
C LEU A 35 23.25 0.35 12.94
N ASP A 36 24.10 0.41 11.92
CA ASP A 36 25.44 0.96 12.02
C ASP A 36 25.47 2.48 12.24
N GLU A 37 24.38 3.18 11.92
CA GLU A 37 24.26 4.64 12.02
C GLU A 37 23.53 5.12 13.28
N ILE A 38 22.88 4.21 14.03
CA ILE A 38 22.03 4.58 15.17
C ILE A 38 22.36 3.79 16.43
N ASP A 39 22.01 4.36 17.59
CA ASP A 39 22.14 3.66 18.88
C ASP A 39 21.09 2.56 18.99
N THR A 40 21.50 1.30 18.83
CA THR A 40 20.64 0.14 18.87
C THR A 40 19.94 -0.09 20.21
N SER A 41 20.50 0.46 21.31
CA SER A 41 19.88 0.37 22.64
C SER A 41 18.54 1.12 22.72
N LEU A 42 18.29 2.05 21.82
CA LEU A 42 17.04 2.81 21.73
C LEU A 42 15.97 2.11 20.88
N ILE A 43 16.29 0.98 20.25
CA ILE A 43 15.37 0.28 19.36
C ILE A 43 14.57 -0.77 20.13
N SER A 44 13.27 -0.57 20.26
CA SER A 44 12.36 -1.52 20.91
C SER A 44 11.92 -2.67 20.02
N GLY A 45 12.00 -2.49 18.71
CA GLY A 45 11.61 -3.50 17.73
C GLY A 45 11.53 -2.93 16.31
N ILE A 46 11.36 -3.81 15.35
CA ILE A 46 11.23 -3.51 13.92
C ILE A 46 9.81 -3.86 13.48
N GLY A 47 9.08 -2.93 12.89
CA GLY A 47 7.83 -3.20 12.19
C GLY A 47 8.11 -3.64 10.75
N PHE A 48 7.77 -4.88 10.41
CA PHE A 48 7.99 -5.44 9.08
C PHE A 48 6.65 -5.82 8.41
N PRO A 49 6.14 -5.02 7.46
CA PRO A 49 4.87 -5.29 6.81
C PRO A 49 4.94 -6.40 5.75
N GLY A 50 6.15 -6.81 5.33
CA GLY A 50 6.34 -7.65 4.16
C GLY A 50 5.91 -6.96 2.86
N GLN A 51 5.93 -7.72 1.75
CA GLN A 51 5.41 -7.27 0.46
C GLN A 51 4.09 -7.97 0.17
N THR A 52 3.02 -7.20 0.00
CA THR A 52 1.70 -7.74 -0.33
C THR A 52 1.69 -8.31 -1.74
N MET A 53 1.40 -9.60 -1.85
CA MET A 53 1.22 -10.33 -3.09
C MET A 53 -0.25 -10.45 -3.46
N PHE A 54 -1.10 -10.61 -2.44
CA PHE A 54 -2.52 -10.79 -2.59
C PHE A 54 -3.28 -10.24 -1.38
N HIS A 55 -4.46 -9.66 -1.63
CA HIS A 55 -5.36 -9.20 -0.57
C HIS A 55 -6.81 -9.22 -1.08
N ASP A 56 -7.71 -9.85 -0.30
CA ASP A 56 -9.15 -9.77 -0.49
C ASP A 56 -9.87 -9.69 0.87
N THR A 57 -11.17 -9.90 0.88
CA THR A 57 -11.99 -9.83 2.10
C THR A 57 -11.83 -11.04 3.02
N GLU A 58 -11.19 -12.12 2.58
CA GLU A 58 -11.04 -13.37 3.33
C GLU A 58 -9.63 -13.53 3.89
N ARG A 59 -8.61 -13.11 3.12
CA ARG A 59 -7.21 -13.24 3.51
C ARG A 59 -6.30 -12.19 2.87
N SER A 60 -5.16 -12.01 3.49
CA SER A 60 -4.07 -11.20 2.96
C SER A 60 -2.79 -12.02 2.96
N TYR A 61 -2.05 -11.99 1.86
CA TYR A 61 -0.78 -12.69 1.72
C TYR A 61 0.35 -11.72 1.45
N GLN A 62 1.31 -11.71 2.36
CA GLN A 62 2.55 -10.96 2.27
C GLN A 62 3.71 -11.93 2.25
N ILE A 63 4.67 -11.73 1.35
CA ILE A 63 5.97 -12.39 1.41
C ILE A 63 6.91 -11.62 2.31
N GLY A 64 7.88 -12.33 2.86
CA GLY A 64 8.89 -11.82 3.78
C GLY A 64 8.83 -12.54 5.13
N CYS A 65 9.94 -13.16 5.51
CA CYS A 65 10.06 -13.96 6.72
C CYS A 65 10.56 -13.10 7.89
N ALA A 66 9.65 -12.68 8.76
CA ALA A 66 9.98 -11.88 9.94
C ALA A 66 10.91 -12.61 10.92
N GLN A 67 10.78 -13.93 11.03
CA GLN A 67 11.67 -14.73 11.87
C GLN A 67 13.10 -14.71 11.35
N PHE A 68 13.28 -14.85 10.03
CA PHE A 68 14.60 -14.74 9.41
C PHE A 68 15.24 -13.37 9.68
N LEU A 69 14.47 -12.29 9.56
CA LEU A 69 14.97 -10.95 9.88
C LEU A 69 15.38 -10.84 11.35
N ALA A 70 14.53 -11.33 12.27
CA ALA A 70 14.82 -11.27 13.71
C ALA A 70 16.08 -12.04 14.07
N ASP A 71 16.29 -13.21 13.48
CA ASP A 71 17.46 -14.06 13.70
C ASP A 71 18.74 -13.39 13.17
N GLU A 72 18.67 -12.76 12.01
CA GLU A 72 19.81 -12.12 11.35
C GLU A 72 20.26 -10.81 11.99
N VAL A 73 19.30 -10.05 12.59
CA VAL A 73 19.61 -8.72 13.16
C VAL A 73 19.60 -8.69 14.68
N GLY A 74 19.13 -9.75 15.35
CA GLY A 74 19.08 -9.83 16.80
C GLY A 74 18.06 -8.88 17.46
N ILE A 75 17.08 -8.36 16.70
CA ILE A 75 16.07 -7.40 17.17
C ILE A 75 14.69 -8.02 16.96
N LYS A 76 13.79 -7.79 17.93
CA LYS A 76 12.39 -8.21 17.82
C LYS A 76 11.73 -7.64 16.56
N VAL A 77 11.07 -8.50 15.78
CA VAL A 77 10.31 -8.10 14.59
C VAL A 77 8.82 -8.30 14.83
N ILE A 78 8.03 -7.26 14.55
CA ILE A 78 6.58 -7.25 14.63
C ILE A 78 6.06 -7.28 13.18
N HIS A 79 5.19 -8.23 12.87
CA HIS A 79 4.73 -8.49 11.51
C HIS A 79 3.28 -8.92 11.44
N ASP A 80 2.81 -9.28 10.23
CA ASP A 80 1.46 -9.82 9.94
C ASP A 80 0.31 -8.91 10.37
N PHE A 81 0.51 -7.61 10.22
CA PHE A 81 -0.46 -6.59 10.63
C PHE A 81 -1.83 -6.75 9.98
N ARG A 82 -1.87 -7.13 8.68
CA ARG A 82 -3.12 -7.23 7.91
C ARG A 82 -3.99 -8.39 8.35
N ASN A 83 -3.42 -9.59 8.46
CA ASN A 83 -4.17 -10.76 8.92
C ASN A 83 -4.61 -10.61 10.37
N TYR A 84 -3.78 -9.97 11.21
CA TYR A 84 -4.18 -9.70 12.59
C TYR A 84 -5.38 -8.75 12.67
N ASP A 85 -5.41 -7.68 11.86
CA ASP A 85 -6.54 -6.77 11.77
C ASP A 85 -7.81 -7.50 11.28
N MET A 86 -7.69 -8.33 10.24
CA MET A 86 -8.78 -9.14 9.70
C MET A 86 -9.33 -10.14 10.73
N GLN A 87 -8.47 -10.78 11.52
CA GLN A 87 -8.87 -11.66 12.63
C GLN A 87 -9.66 -10.91 13.72
N LYS A 88 -9.47 -9.60 13.83
CA LYS A 88 -10.23 -8.74 14.75
C LYS A 88 -11.48 -8.13 14.12
N GLY A 89 -11.82 -8.52 12.91
CA GLY A 89 -12.99 -8.03 12.17
C GLY A 89 -12.75 -6.80 11.32
N GLY A 90 -11.48 -6.37 11.17
CA GLY A 90 -11.08 -5.33 10.22
C GLY A 90 -10.99 -5.83 8.78
N LEU A 91 -10.65 -4.93 7.87
CA LEU A 91 -10.51 -5.23 6.45
C LEU A 91 -9.05 -5.55 6.04
N GLY A 92 -8.08 -5.45 6.97
CA GLY A 92 -6.67 -5.60 6.69
C GLY A 92 -6.05 -4.47 5.86
N ALA A 93 -6.87 -3.54 5.38
CA ALA A 93 -6.48 -2.36 4.64
C ALA A 93 -7.62 -1.31 4.66
N PRO A 94 -7.30 -0.01 4.75
CA PRO A 94 -5.99 0.57 5.06
C PRO A 94 -5.60 0.41 6.54
N LEU A 95 -4.31 0.31 6.86
CA LEU A 95 -3.82 0.20 8.25
C LEU A 95 -3.26 1.51 8.82
N VAL A 96 -2.98 2.48 7.96
CA VAL A 96 -2.39 3.78 8.35
C VAL A 96 -3.35 4.74 9.09
N PRO A 97 -4.69 4.56 9.10
CA PRO A 97 -5.61 5.51 9.70
C PRO A 97 -5.35 5.80 11.19
N GLU A 98 -4.95 4.81 11.98
CA GLU A 98 -4.59 5.03 13.39
C GLU A 98 -3.37 5.93 13.54
N PHE A 99 -2.39 5.82 12.64
CA PHE A 99 -1.25 6.73 12.61
C PHE A 99 -1.66 8.13 12.14
N HIS A 100 -2.57 8.24 11.18
CA HIS A 100 -3.14 9.53 10.79
C HIS A 100 -3.88 10.19 11.96
N LYS A 101 -4.64 9.43 12.75
CA LYS A 101 -5.27 9.93 13.97
C LYS A 101 -4.22 10.44 14.95
N TYR A 102 -3.20 9.65 15.24
CA TYR A 102 -2.14 10.02 16.16
C TYR A 102 -1.45 11.33 15.78
N LEU A 103 -1.16 11.53 14.49
CA LEU A 103 -0.43 12.71 14.01
C LEU A 103 -1.30 13.94 13.79
N PHE A 104 -2.56 13.76 13.35
CA PHE A 104 -3.34 14.85 12.76
C PHE A 104 -4.66 15.13 13.49
N ALA A 105 -5.11 14.27 14.42
CA ALA A 105 -6.34 14.52 15.14
C ALA A 105 -6.21 15.80 15.99
N GLU A 106 -7.26 16.61 15.95
CA GLU A 106 -7.39 17.82 16.77
C GLU A 106 -8.85 17.95 17.20
N SER A 107 -9.06 18.15 18.52
CA SER A 107 -10.40 18.39 19.06
C SER A 107 -11.08 19.54 18.31
N ASN A 108 -12.35 19.35 17.96
CA ASN A 108 -13.19 20.31 17.25
C ASN A 108 -12.77 20.67 15.82
N LYS A 109 -11.88 19.90 15.19
CA LYS A 109 -11.52 20.06 13.77
C LYS A 109 -11.89 18.84 12.95
N ARG A 110 -12.34 19.09 11.73
CA ARG A 110 -12.55 18.07 10.72
C ARG A 110 -11.39 18.08 9.74
N LYS A 111 -10.80 16.91 9.51
CA LYS A 111 -9.66 16.77 8.62
C LYS A 111 -9.83 15.57 7.71
N VAL A 112 -9.33 15.69 6.48
CA VAL A 112 -9.14 14.58 5.57
C VAL A 112 -7.66 14.50 5.26
N ILE A 113 -7.06 13.35 5.58
CA ILE A 113 -5.70 13.01 5.19
C ILE A 113 -5.84 12.19 3.92
N PHE A 114 -5.28 12.71 2.83
CA PHE A 114 -5.42 12.11 1.52
C PHE A 114 -4.05 11.68 0.99
N ASN A 115 -3.94 10.41 0.60
CA ASN A 115 -2.75 9.84 0.01
C ASN A 115 -3.02 9.50 -1.46
N ILE A 116 -2.11 9.93 -2.34
CA ILE A 116 -2.16 9.66 -3.78
C ILE A 116 -0.96 8.79 -4.14
N GLY A 117 -1.16 7.47 -4.05
CA GLY A 117 -0.23 6.46 -4.56
C GLY A 117 -0.70 5.91 -5.90
N GLY A 118 -0.48 4.64 -6.17
CA GLY A 118 -1.08 3.97 -7.34
C GLY A 118 -2.61 3.98 -7.27
N ILE A 119 -3.15 3.70 -6.07
CA ILE A 119 -4.56 3.93 -5.68
C ILE A 119 -4.56 5.07 -4.68
N SER A 120 -5.54 5.96 -4.77
CA SER A 120 -5.75 7.04 -3.82
C SER A 120 -6.62 6.58 -2.67
N ASN A 121 -6.25 6.95 -1.44
CA ASN A 121 -7.03 6.67 -0.24
C ASN A 121 -7.14 7.88 0.67
N GLY A 122 -8.15 7.87 1.53
CA GLY A 122 -8.41 8.95 2.45
C GLY A 122 -8.80 8.46 3.84
N THR A 123 -8.38 9.22 4.85
CA THR A 123 -8.82 9.06 6.24
C THR A 123 -9.53 10.34 6.67
N TYR A 124 -10.81 10.24 7.02
CA TYR A 124 -11.59 11.35 7.56
C TYR A 124 -11.61 11.30 9.08
N LEU A 125 -11.14 12.36 9.69
CA LEU A 125 -11.13 12.60 11.12
C LEU A 125 -12.18 13.67 11.47
N ASP A 126 -12.99 13.43 12.50
CA ASP A 126 -13.86 14.42 13.14
C ASP A 126 -13.48 14.50 14.61
N GLY A 127 -12.83 15.58 15.00
CA GLY A 127 -12.17 15.66 16.29
C GLY A 127 -11.05 14.62 16.40
N GLU A 128 -11.14 13.79 17.42
CA GLU A 128 -10.21 12.71 17.72
C GLU A 128 -10.65 11.33 17.17
N ASP A 129 -11.76 11.30 16.42
CA ASP A 129 -12.30 10.05 15.89
C ASP A 129 -11.99 9.85 14.41
N ILE A 130 -11.64 8.61 14.04
CA ILE A 130 -11.67 8.17 12.65
C ILE A 130 -13.12 7.87 12.29
N LYS A 131 -13.69 8.63 11.37
CA LYS A 131 -15.07 8.41 10.91
C LYS A 131 -15.13 7.47 9.71
N VAL A 132 -14.16 7.60 8.82
CA VAL A 132 -14.04 6.73 7.64
C VAL A 132 -12.58 6.66 7.20
N ALA A 133 -12.15 5.48 6.77
CA ALA A 133 -10.90 5.27 6.06
C ALA A 133 -11.20 4.35 4.87
N SER A 134 -10.78 4.73 3.67
CA SER A 134 -11.18 4.03 2.46
C SER A 134 -10.28 4.38 1.29
N ASP A 135 -10.14 3.43 0.35
CA ASP A 135 -9.74 3.77 -0.99
C ASP A 135 -10.83 4.61 -1.65
N VAL A 136 -10.39 5.58 -2.46
CA VAL A 136 -11.27 6.59 -3.09
C VAL A 136 -11.35 6.39 -4.59
N GLY A 137 -10.25 5.97 -5.20
CA GLY A 137 -10.18 5.78 -6.65
C GLY A 137 -8.75 5.59 -7.13
N PRO A 138 -8.54 5.58 -8.45
CA PRO A 138 -7.19 5.50 -9.00
C PRO A 138 -6.41 6.76 -8.61
N GLY A 139 -5.15 6.55 -8.30
CA GLY A 139 -4.16 7.62 -8.21
C GLY A 139 -3.29 7.62 -9.46
N ASN A 140 -2.00 7.35 -9.29
CA ASN A 140 -1.04 7.36 -10.39
C ASN A 140 -1.15 6.13 -11.31
N CYS A 141 -1.82 5.04 -10.90
CA CYS A 141 -1.80 3.79 -11.65
C CYS A 141 -2.29 3.93 -13.10
N LEU A 142 -3.30 4.76 -13.36
CA LEU A 142 -3.77 5.00 -14.74
C LEU A 142 -2.81 5.89 -15.53
N ILE A 143 -2.19 6.86 -14.87
CA ILE A 143 -1.19 7.74 -15.50
C ILE A 143 0.04 6.90 -15.91
N ASP A 144 0.55 6.09 -14.99
CA ASP A 144 1.68 5.20 -15.24
C ASP A 144 1.38 4.17 -16.33
N LEU A 145 0.14 3.64 -16.34
CA LEU A 145 -0.29 2.72 -17.39
C LEU A 145 -0.26 3.36 -18.78
N VAL A 146 -0.78 4.58 -18.91
CA VAL A 146 -0.77 5.33 -20.17
C VAL A 146 0.65 5.71 -20.58
N ALA A 147 1.46 6.19 -19.63
CA ALA A 147 2.87 6.52 -19.86
C ALA A 147 3.65 5.31 -20.39
N MET A 148 3.45 4.14 -19.79
CA MET A 148 4.09 2.90 -20.23
C MET A 148 3.59 2.42 -21.58
N ARG A 149 2.26 2.40 -21.79
CA ARG A 149 1.64 1.85 -23.01
C ARG A 149 1.91 2.69 -24.24
N ASP A 150 1.75 4.01 -24.11
CA ASP A 150 1.72 4.91 -25.25
C ASP A 150 3.05 5.64 -25.49
N PHE A 151 3.89 5.75 -24.45
CA PHE A 151 5.16 6.49 -24.51
C PHE A 151 6.38 5.64 -24.13
N GLY A 152 6.20 4.38 -23.68
CA GLY A 152 7.29 3.49 -23.26
C GLY A 152 8.02 3.98 -22.00
N MET A 153 7.39 4.83 -21.20
CA MET A 153 7.96 5.41 -19.98
C MET A 153 7.32 4.78 -18.74
N PRO A 154 8.09 4.51 -17.67
CA PRO A 154 7.55 3.88 -16.47
C PRO A 154 6.54 4.76 -15.71
N TYR A 155 6.61 6.07 -15.88
CA TYR A 155 5.70 7.08 -15.31
C TYR A 155 5.87 8.41 -16.08
N ASP A 156 4.92 9.33 -15.92
CA ASP A 156 5.00 10.68 -16.49
C ASP A 156 5.85 11.59 -15.59
N LYS A 157 7.13 11.72 -15.92
CA LYS A 157 8.08 12.53 -15.15
C LYS A 157 7.67 14.01 -15.16
N ASP A 158 7.46 14.56 -13.96
CA ASP A 158 7.10 15.97 -13.74
C ASP A 158 5.79 16.39 -14.46
N GLY A 159 4.95 15.42 -14.87
CA GLY A 159 3.71 15.69 -15.60
C GLY A 159 3.92 16.22 -17.01
N ASN A 160 5.10 16.02 -17.60
CA ASN A 160 5.46 16.61 -18.89
C ASN A 160 4.61 16.07 -20.06
N ILE A 161 4.23 14.80 -20.03
CA ILE A 161 3.34 14.23 -21.05
C ILE A 161 1.93 14.82 -20.90
N ALA A 162 1.40 14.81 -19.69
CA ALA A 162 0.07 15.33 -19.41
C ALA A 162 -0.08 16.81 -19.76
N ALA A 163 0.98 17.61 -19.56
CA ALA A 163 1.00 19.05 -19.89
C ALA A 163 0.82 19.33 -21.37
N THR A 164 1.09 18.37 -22.26
CA THR A 164 0.89 18.53 -23.72
C THR A 164 -0.52 18.15 -24.17
N GLY A 165 -1.30 17.50 -23.30
CA GLY A 165 -2.63 16.99 -23.61
C GLY A 165 -3.75 18.02 -23.40
N GLN A 166 -4.94 17.62 -23.80
CA GLN A 166 -6.18 18.34 -23.50
C GLN A 166 -7.16 17.40 -22.80
N ILE A 167 -7.95 17.97 -21.89
CA ILE A 167 -8.95 17.18 -21.14
C ILE A 167 -10.09 16.76 -22.08
N ASP A 168 -10.26 15.44 -22.27
CA ASP A 168 -11.47 14.90 -22.87
C ASP A 168 -12.57 14.78 -21.80
N GLN A 169 -13.51 15.72 -21.82
CA GLN A 169 -14.58 15.81 -20.84
C GLN A 169 -15.52 14.60 -20.88
N ARG A 170 -15.70 13.94 -22.04
CA ARG A 170 -16.56 12.76 -22.16
C ARG A 170 -15.93 11.55 -21.50
N LEU A 171 -14.62 11.35 -21.77
CA LEU A 171 -13.84 10.28 -21.15
C LEU A 171 -13.79 10.48 -19.62
N LEU A 172 -13.50 11.71 -19.18
CA LEU A 172 -13.45 12.04 -17.74
C LEU A 172 -14.78 11.70 -17.04
N ASN A 173 -15.90 12.11 -17.60
CA ASN A 173 -17.22 11.82 -17.01
C ASN A 173 -17.49 10.32 -16.97
N SER A 174 -17.17 9.57 -18.02
CA SER A 174 -17.32 8.12 -18.07
C SER A 174 -16.50 7.40 -17.00
N LEU A 175 -15.26 7.85 -16.76
CA LEU A 175 -14.40 7.29 -15.71
C LEU A 175 -14.92 7.63 -14.31
N LEU A 176 -15.35 8.86 -14.09
CA LEU A 176 -15.93 9.30 -12.80
C LEU A 176 -17.21 8.52 -12.46
N ASP A 177 -18.06 8.24 -13.43
CA ASP A 177 -19.28 7.46 -13.20
C ASP A 177 -18.97 6.04 -12.75
N LYS A 178 -17.96 5.39 -13.33
CA LYS A 178 -17.51 4.06 -12.88
C LYS A 178 -17.04 4.07 -11.43
N ILE A 179 -16.33 5.11 -11.01
CA ILE A 179 -15.80 5.24 -9.64
C ILE A 179 -16.92 5.52 -8.64
N ARG A 180 -17.86 6.40 -8.98
CA ARG A 180 -18.96 6.83 -8.11
C ARG A 180 -19.97 5.74 -7.79
N THR A 181 -20.06 4.69 -8.58
CA THR A 181 -20.99 3.57 -8.37
C THR A 181 -20.60 2.66 -7.21
N LYS A 182 -19.37 2.76 -6.72
CA LYS A 182 -18.88 1.92 -5.61
C LYS A 182 -19.26 2.50 -4.25
N SER A 183 -19.69 1.63 -3.33
CA SER A 183 -19.95 1.99 -1.93
C SER A 183 -18.65 2.22 -1.13
N TYR A 184 -18.76 2.96 -0.04
CA TYR A 184 -17.70 3.22 0.94
C TYR A 184 -18.06 2.63 2.30
N PRO A 185 -17.09 2.21 3.16
CA PRO A 185 -15.65 2.12 2.87
C PRO A 185 -15.32 0.97 1.90
N ARG A 186 -14.19 1.07 1.20
CA ARG A 186 -13.73 0.03 0.26
C ARG A 186 -12.22 -0.09 0.25
N ALA A 187 -11.74 -1.26 -0.18
CA ALA A 187 -10.36 -1.51 -0.58
C ALA A 187 -10.36 -1.89 -2.07
N ASP A 188 -9.58 -1.19 -2.87
CA ASP A 188 -9.53 -1.37 -4.31
C ASP A 188 -8.25 -2.09 -4.74
N ASP A 189 -8.33 -2.92 -5.76
CA ASP A 189 -7.17 -3.48 -6.47
C ASP A 189 -6.93 -2.72 -7.79
N LYS A 190 -5.66 -2.55 -8.17
CA LYS A 190 -5.31 -1.86 -9.41
C LYS A 190 -5.92 -2.50 -10.66
N SER A 191 -6.10 -3.83 -10.65
CA SER A 191 -6.70 -4.56 -11.77
C SER A 191 -8.14 -4.14 -12.07
N PHE A 192 -8.82 -3.54 -11.10
CA PHE A 192 -10.16 -2.97 -11.30
C PHE A 192 -10.14 -1.78 -12.25
N TYR A 193 -9.02 -1.06 -12.34
CA TYR A 193 -8.88 0.15 -13.14
C TYR A 193 -8.24 -0.09 -14.51
N TYR A 194 -7.64 -1.26 -14.73
CA TYR A 194 -7.03 -1.69 -15.98
C TYR A 194 -8.04 -2.45 -16.85
#